data_b18ff25a93078a143267ba417c11de7d
#
_entry.id   b18ff25a93078a143267ba417c11de7d
#
_cell.length_a   1.000
_cell.length_b   1.000
_cell.length_c   1.000
_cell.angle_alpha   90.00
_cell.angle_beta   90.00
_cell.angle_gamma   90.00
#
_symmetry.space_group_name_H-M   'P 1'
#
loop_
_entity.id
_entity.type
_entity.pdbx_description
1 polymer ?
#
loop_
_entity_poly.entity_id
_entity_poly.type
_entity_poly.pdbx_seq_one_letter_code
_entity_poly.pdbx_strand_id
1 'polypeptide(L)'
;MALAAEYMMDNLFEERLEKDDLLPFEEGKHYLLVETSYFNPPMGLLSILQRIQKKGYHPLLAHPERYEYMQMMDYKTLKKNQISFQLNIPSLVGMYGKHIEKKAKILLKAGMYDLGGNDVHSLIFYVTTCKQKIDNLSFLKNVCKI
;
A
#
# COMPACT_ATOMS: atom_id res chain seq x y z
N MET A 1 -10.08 -12.12 7.64
CA MET A 1 -9.45 -10.76 7.67
C MET A 1 -8.10 -10.92 8.32
N ALA A 2 -7.03 -10.65 7.60
CA ALA A 2 -5.68 -10.69 8.16
C ALA A 2 -5.38 -9.37 8.86
N LEU A 3 -4.87 -9.43 10.09
CA LEU A 3 -4.31 -8.29 10.79
C LEU A 3 -2.84 -8.17 10.41
N ALA A 4 -2.42 -7.03 9.88
CA ALA A 4 -1.04 -6.77 9.52
C ALA A 4 -0.50 -5.56 10.28
N ALA A 5 0.77 -5.62 10.64
CA ALA A 5 1.49 -4.43 11.08
C ALA A 5 1.94 -3.64 9.85
N GLU A 6 1.70 -2.33 9.85
CA GLU A 6 2.19 -1.40 8.84
C GLU A 6 3.43 -0.69 9.40
N TYR A 7 4.50 -0.70 8.64
CA TYR A 7 5.79 -0.17 9.06
C TYR A 7 6.17 1.07 8.23
N MET A 8 6.38 2.18 8.91
CA MET A 8 7.06 3.34 8.31
C MET A 8 8.53 2.99 8.03
N MET A 9 8.97 3.17 6.80
CA MET A 9 10.37 2.91 6.41
C MET A 9 11.28 4.04 6.89
N ASP A 10 11.58 4.05 8.19
CA ASP A 10 12.47 4.95 8.90
C ASP A 10 13.69 4.21 9.48
N ASN A 11 14.49 4.89 10.25
CA ASN A 11 15.68 4.30 10.87
C ASN A 11 15.33 3.13 11.82
N LEU A 12 14.21 3.23 12.55
CA LEU A 12 13.77 2.16 13.45
C LEU A 12 13.35 0.93 12.65
N PHE A 13 12.68 1.12 11.52
CA PHE A 13 12.35 0.03 10.62
C PHE A 13 13.61 -0.67 10.09
N GLU A 14 14.63 0.10 9.70
CA GLU A 14 15.89 -0.48 9.22
C GLU A 14 16.58 -1.33 10.29
N GLU A 15 16.61 -0.86 11.55
CA GLU A 15 17.14 -1.66 12.67
C GLU A 15 16.38 -2.96 12.88
N ARG A 16 15.04 -2.93 12.81
CA ARG A 16 14.18 -4.11 12.92
C ARG A 16 14.37 -5.07 11.76
N LEU A 17 14.53 -4.55 10.55
CA LEU A 17 14.80 -5.37 9.37
C LEU A 17 16.12 -6.11 9.50
N GLU A 18 17.16 -5.47 10.02
CA GLU A 18 18.45 -6.13 10.26
C GLU A 18 18.36 -7.23 11.33
N LYS A 19 17.58 -7.00 12.39
CA LYS A 19 17.36 -7.96 13.49
C LYS A 19 16.33 -9.05 13.17
N ASP A 20 15.68 -8.98 12.00
CA ASP A 20 14.57 -9.84 11.61
C ASP A 20 13.37 -9.79 12.60
N ASP A 21 13.16 -8.61 13.20
CA ASP A 21 12.12 -8.33 14.19
C ASP A 21 10.94 -7.60 13.53
N LEU A 22 10.31 -8.25 12.55
CA LEU A 22 9.17 -7.73 11.80
C LEU A 22 8.04 -8.76 11.78
N LEU A 23 6.81 -8.29 11.72
CA LEU A 23 5.61 -9.12 11.68
C LEU A 23 4.98 -9.07 10.27
N PRO A 24 5.28 -10.03 9.41
CA PRO A 24 4.62 -10.17 8.11
C PRO A 24 3.25 -10.81 8.27
N PHE A 25 2.48 -10.81 7.19
CA PHE A 25 1.25 -11.58 7.08
C PHE A 25 1.26 -12.46 5.82
N GLU A 26 0.51 -13.56 5.90
CA GLU A 26 0.41 -14.53 4.82
C GLU A 26 -0.88 -14.32 4.01
N GLU A 27 -0.72 -14.03 2.73
CA GLU A 27 -1.81 -13.94 1.76
C GLU A 27 -1.33 -14.55 0.43
N GLY A 28 -0.93 -15.83 0.46
CA GLY A 28 -0.27 -16.51 -0.65
C GLY A 28 1.22 -16.16 -0.82
N LYS A 29 1.68 -15.10 -0.17
CA LYS A 29 3.08 -14.68 -0.06
C LYS A 29 3.33 -14.16 1.35
N HIS A 30 4.59 -14.12 1.74
CA HIS A 30 5.05 -13.60 3.02
C HIS A 30 5.19 -12.07 2.95
N TYR A 31 4.04 -11.38 3.01
CA TYR A 31 3.97 -9.93 2.81
C TYR A 31 4.46 -9.14 4.02
N LEU A 32 5.25 -8.12 3.77
CA LEU A 32 5.58 -7.07 4.72
C LEU A 32 4.96 -5.75 4.25
N LEU A 33 3.97 -5.26 5.01
CA LEU A 33 3.28 -4.01 4.71
C LEU A 33 4.13 -2.83 5.16
N VAL A 34 4.50 -1.99 4.22
CA VAL A 34 5.39 -0.84 4.46
C VAL A 34 4.83 0.43 3.87
N GLU A 35 5.10 1.55 4.52
CA GLU A 35 4.77 2.89 4.04
C GLU A 35 5.98 3.83 4.10
N THR A 36 5.88 4.98 3.45
CA THR A 36 6.86 6.06 3.46
C THR A 36 6.19 7.41 3.64
N SER A 37 6.95 8.47 3.80
CA SER A 37 6.41 9.82 3.81
C SER A 37 5.63 10.11 2.52
N TYR A 38 4.53 10.84 2.63
CA TYR A 38 3.69 11.21 1.48
C TYR A 38 4.32 12.25 0.57
N PHE A 39 5.19 13.08 1.10
CA PHE A 39 5.75 14.25 0.41
C PHE A 39 7.18 14.04 -0.06
N ASN A 40 7.98 13.27 0.69
CA ASN A 40 9.39 13.09 0.41
C ASN A 40 9.75 11.60 0.37
N PRO A 41 10.34 11.12 -0.73
CA PRO A 41 10.81 9.75 -0.78
C PRO A 41 11.95 9.54 0.22
N PRO A 42 12.04 8.37 0.88
CA PRO A 42 13.25 8.01 1.58
C PRO A 42 14.41 7.88 0.61
N MET A 43 15.60 8.22 1.05
CA MET A 43 16.80 8.01 0.22
C MET A 43 16.92 6.53 -0.12
N GLY A 44 16.96 6.22 -1.43
CA GLY A 44 17.11 4.85 -1.89
C GLY A 44 15.89 3.95 -1.65
N LEU A 45 14.67 4.46 -1.81
CA LEU A 45 13.43 3.69 -1.66
C LEU A 45 13.48 2.29 -2.29
N LEU A 46 13.91 2.19 -3.54
CA LEU A 46 14.01 0.90 -4.21
C LEU A 46 15.04 -0.03 -3.54
N SER A 47 16.15 0.53 -3.07
CA SER A 47 17.18 -0.24 -2.35
C SER A 47 16.65 -0.80 -1.02
N ILE A 48 15.86 -0.03 -0.28
CA ILE A 48 15.22 -0.50 0.96
C ILE A 48 14.26 -1.65 0.65
N LEU A 49 13.41 -1.49 -0.36
CA LEU A 49 12.46 -2.54 -0.79
C LEU A 49 13.17 -3.81 -1.26
N GLN A 50 14.30 -3.69 -1.97
CA GLN A 50 15.13 -4.84 -2.36
C GLN A 50 15.81 -5.52 -1.16
N ARG A 51 16.15 -4.79 -0.11
CA ARG A 51 16.67 -5.37 1.14
C ARG A 51 15.59 -6.20 1.85
N ILE A 52 14.34 -5.72 1.84
CA ILE A 52 13.19 -6.50 2.33
C ILE A 52 13.08 -7.82 1.57
N GLN A 53 13.18 -7.79 0.24
CA GLN A 53 13.15 -9.01 -0.58
C GLN A 53 14.30 -9.98 -0.26
N LYS A 54 15.51 -9.45 -0.06
CA LYS A 54 16.68 -10.27 0.33
C LYS A 54 16.53 -10.97 1.68
N LYS A 55 15.73 -10.41 2.59
CA LYS A 55 15.39 -11.02 3.89
C LYS A 55 14.28 -12.08 3.77
N GLY A 56 13.74 -12.32 2.58
CA GLY A 56 12.71 -13.33 2.33
C GLY A 56 11.28 -12.82 2.44
N TYR A 57 11.07 -11.53 2.68
CA TYR A 57 9.75 -10.93 2.68
C TYR A 57 9.34 -10.47 1.29
N HIS A 58 8.03 -10.37 1.07
CA HIS A 58 7.49 -9.75 -0.13
C HIS A 58 6.99 -8.33 0.20
N PRO A 59 7.67 -7.27 -0.24
CA PRO A 59 7.27 -5.91 0.11
C PRO A 59 5.92 -5.56 -0.50
N LEU A 60 5.01 -5.09 0.33
CA LEU A 60 3.70 -4.55 -0.04
C LEU A 60 3.66 -3.08 0.34
N LEU A 61 3.73 -2.21 -0.65
CA LEU A 61 3.68 -0.76 -0.44
C LEU A 61 2.24 -0.33 -0.21
N ALA A 62 1.97 0.23 0.98
CA ALA A 62 0.66 0.71 1.36
C ALA A 62 0.28 1.97 0.59
N HIS A 63 -0.99 2.12 0.24
CA HIS A 63 -1.62 3.32 -0.33
C HIS A 63 -0.72 4.16 -1.26
N PRO A 64 -0.12 3.55 -2.32
CA PRO A 64 0.83 4.24 -3.18
C PRO A 64 0.23 5.48 -3.89
N GLU A 65 -1.08 5.57 -4.00
CA GLU A 65 -1.79 6.73 -4.51
C GLU A 65 -1.62 8.00 -3.67
N ARG A 66 -1.21 7.86 -2.39
CA ARG A 66 -1.04 8.99 -1.45
C ARG A 66 0.35 9.64 -1.54
N TYR A 67 1.31 9.00 -2.21
CA TYR A 67 2.67 9.56 -2.35
C TYR A 67 2.71 10.62 -3.45
N GLU A 68 2.82 11.89 -3.06
CA GLU A 68 2.74 13.02 -3.99
C GLU A 68 3.93 13.09 -4.94
N TYR A 69 5.09 12.63 -4.53
CA TYR A 69 6.32 12.63 -5.33
C TYR A 69 6.33 11.55 -6.41
N MET A 70 5.49 10.51 -6.34
CA MET A 70 5.49 9.41 -7.30
C MET A 70 4.74 9.76 -8.58
N GLN A 71 5.40 9.48 -9.71
CA GLN A 71 4.84 9.55 -11.05
C GLN A 71 4.59 8.15 -11.62
N MET A 72 3.89 8.05 -12.74
CA MET A 72 3.57 6.75 -13.36
C MET A 72 4.81 5.91 -13.65
N MET A 73 5.93 6.55 -13.96
CA MET A 73 7.19 5.83 -14.23
C MET A 73 7.74 5.16 -12.97
N ASP A 74 7.60 5.82 -11.81
CA ASP A 74 8.06 5.27 -10.53
C ASP A 74 7.27 4.01 -10.17
N TYR A 75 5.93 4.06 -10.32
CA TYR A 75 5.09 2.87 -10.10
C TYR A 75 5.46 1.71 -11.02
N LYS A 76 5.67 1.99 -12.31
CA LYS A 76 6.11 0.96 -13.27
C LYS A 76 7.45 0.36 -12.90
N THR A 77 8.39 1.19 -12.44
CA THR A 77 9.71 0.73 -11.98
C THR A 77 9.59 -0.17 -10.76
N LEU A 78 8.78 0.20 -9.77
CA LEU A 78 8.53 -0.63 -8.60
C LEU A 78 7.85 -1.96 -8.97
N LYS A 79 6.84 -1.95 -9.83
CA LYS A 79 6.18 -3.17 -10.32
C LYS A 79 7.14 -4.09 -11.06
N LYS A 80 8.02 -3.54 -11.90
CA LYS A 80 9.07 -4.29 -12.60
C LYS A 80 10.04 -4.98 -11.63
N ASN A 81 10.26 -4.39 -10.46
CA ASN A 81 11.06 -4.96 -9.38
C ASN A 81 10.23 -5.82 -8.39
N GLN A 82 9.04 -6.26 -8.81
CA GLN A 82 8.17 -7.17 -8.03
C GLN A 82 7.70 -6.60 -6.69
N ILE A 83 7.54 -5.29 -6.60
CA ILE A 83 6.93 -4.65 -5.45
C ILE A 83 5.41 -4.69 -5.60
N SER A 84 4.71 -5.21 -4.60
CA SER A 84 3.25 -5.23 -4.57
C SER A 84 2.68 -3.94 -4.01
N PHE A 85 1.47 -3.58 -4.44
CA PHE A 85 0.77 -2.38 -4.02
C PHE A 85 -0.57 -2.70 -3.36
N GLN A 86 -0.83 -2.06 -2.22
CA GLN A 86 -2.12 -2.12 -1.54
C GLN A 86 -2.90 -0.83 -1.80
N LEU A 87 -4.04 -0.95 -2.45
CA LEU A 87 -5.01 0.14 -2.58
C LEU A 87 -5.61 0.47 -1.22
N ASN A 88 -5.63 1.73 -0.83
CA ASN A 88 -6.49 2.19 0.25
C ASN A 88 -7.90 2.46 -0.31
N ILE A 89 -8.85 1.61 0.01
CA ILE A 89 -10.23 1.67 -0.53
C ILE A 89 -10.89 3.04 -0.32
N PRO A 90 -10.75 3.70 0.86
CA PRO A 90 -11.26 5.06 1.06
C PRO A 90 -10.74 6.11 0.08
N SER A 91 -9.57 5.90 -0.52
CA SER A 91 -9.04 6.82 -1.54
C SER A 91 -9.92 6.89 -2.78
N LEU A 92 -10.61 5.80 -3.14
CA LEU A 92 -11.49 5.74 -4.32
C LEU A 92 -12.76 6.59 -4.18
N VAL A 93 -13.17 6.92 -2.97
CA VAL A 93 -14.39 7.69 -2.67
C VAL A 93 -14.08 9.13 -2.23
N GLY A 94 -12.85 9.56 -2.43
CA GLY A 94 -12.44 10.95 -2.21
C GLY A 94 -12.21 11.34 -0.75
N MET A 95 -12.07 10.38 0.16
CA MET A 95 -11.86 10.69 1.59
C MET A 95 -10.57 11.47 1.86
N TYR A 96 -9.59 11.36 0.98
CA TYR A 96 -8.30 12.07 1.06
C TYR A 96 -8.16 13.18 0.02
N GLY A 97 -9.30 13.60 -0.57
CA GLY A 97 -9.35 14.65 -1.58
C GLY A 97 -9.35 14.13 -3.03
N LYS A 98 -9.84 14.98 -3.93
CA LYS A 98 -10.04 14.65 -5.36
C LYS A 98 -8.75 14.27 -6.09
N HIS A 99 -7.62 14.83 -5.69
CA HIS A 99 -6.33 14.52 -6.31
C HIS A 99 -5.94 13.06 -6.09
N ILE A 100 -6.02 12.61 -4.83
CA ILE A 100 -5.73 11.22 -4.45
C ILE A 100 -6.75 10.26 -5.06
N GLU A 101 -8.04 10.62 -5.05
CA GLU A 101 -9.09 9.84 -5.71
C GLU A 101 -8.79 9.61 -7.20
N LYS A 102 -8.44 10.67 -7.91
CA LYS A 102 -8.07 10.60 -9.33
C LYS A 102 -6.87 9.69 -9.56
N LYS A 103 -5.83 9.84 -8.75
CA LYS A 103 -4.60 9.03 -8.81
C LYS A 103 -4.89 7.57 -8.51
N ALA A 104 -5.69 7.27 -7.48
CA ALA A 104 -6.12 5.92 -7.14
C ALA A 104 -6.87 5.25 -8.31
N LYS A 105 -7.81 5.96 -8.94
CA LYS A 105 -8.55 5.45 -10.10
C LYS A 105 -7.65 5.20 -11.32
N ILE A 106 -6.66 6.06 -11.55
CA ILE A 106 -5.69 5.88 -12.65
C ILE A 106 -4.85 4.61 -12.41
N LEU A 107 -4.29 4.45 -11.22
CA LEU A 107 -3.49 3.28 -10.86
C LEU A 107 -4.31 1.99 -10.91
N LEU A 108 -5.56 2.05 -10.44
CA LEU A 108 -6.46 0.90 -10.48
C LEU A 108 -6.80 0.50 -11.92
N LYS A 109 -7.12 1.46 -12.79
CA LYS A 109 -7.37 1.22 -14.22
C LYS A 109 -6.13 0.65 -14.93
N ALA A 110 -4.94 1.04 -14.49
CA ALA A 110 -3.67 0.51 -15.02
C ALA A 110 -3.31 -0.88 -14.46
N GLY A 111 -4.13 -1.47 -13.57
CA GLY A 111 -3.88 -2.79 -12.98
C GLY A 111 -2.68 -2.82 -12.04
N MET A 112 -2.36 -1.71 -11.37
CA MET A 112 -1.17 -1.61 -10.53
C MET A 112 -1.33 -2.23 -9.15
N TYR A 113 -2.56 -2.36 -8.64
CA TYR A 113 -2.81 -2.88 -7.30
C TYR A 113 -2.88 -4.41 -7.26
N ASP A 114 -2.35 -4.98 -6.21
CA ASP A 114 -2.35 -6.42 -5.92
C ASP A 114 -3.33 -6.78 -4.81
N LEU A 115 -3.47 -5.92 -3.81
CA LEU A 115 -4.36 -6.09 -2.67
C LEU A 115 -5.14 -4.80 -2.39
N GLY A 116 -6.27 -4.94 -1.70
CA GLY A 116 -7.03 -3.82 -1.16
C GLY A 116 -7.03 -3.87 0.36
N GLY A 117 -7.08 -2.70 0.99
CA GLY A 117 -7.15 -2.56 2.43
C GLY A 117 -7.83 -1.27 2.85
N ASN A 118 -8.19 -1.21 4.13
CA ASN A 118 -8.65 0.00 4.78
C ASN A 118 -7.58 0.42 5.77
N ASP A 119 -7.02 1.61 5.57
CA ASP A 119 -6.11 2.26 6.51
C ASP A 119 -6.95 2.84 7.67
N VAL A 120 -7.41 1.96 8.57
CA VAL A 120 -8.38 2.31 9.62
C VAL A 120 -7.64 2.60 10.92
N HIS A 121 -7.51 3.88 11.24
CA HIS A 121 -6.93 4.34 12.49
C HIS A 121 -7.97 4.65 13.58
N SER A 122 -9.27 4.66 13.25
CA SER A 122 -10.35 4.89 14.20
C SER A 122 -11.67 4.21 13.81
N LEU A 123 -12.47 3.88 14.81
CA LEU A 123 -13.81 3.31 14.61
C LEU A 123 -14.74 4.23 13.81
N ILE A 124 -14.64 5.54 14.01
CA ILE A 124 -15.43 6.55 13.29
C ILE A 124 -15.11 6.49 11.80
N PHE A 125 -13.83 6.42 11.47
CA PHE A 125 -13.37 6.31 10.10
C PHE A 125 -13.89 5.03 9.42
N TYR A 126 -13.81 3.89 10.11
CA TYR A 126 -14.34 2.61 9.63
C TYR A 126 -15.83 2.68 9.32
N VAL A 127 -16.64 3.20 10.26
CA VAL A 127 -18.09 3.33 10.10
C VAL A 127 -18.44 4.24 8.92
N THR A 128 -17.73 5.34 8.74
CA THR A 128 -17.93 6.27 7.62
C THR A 128 -17.61 5.60 6.28
N THR A 129 -16.49 4.90 6.21
CA THR A 129 -16.06 4.16 5.00
C THR A 129 -17.06 3.07 4.62
N CYS A 130 -17.54 2.31 5.59
CA CYS A 130 -18.53 1.24 5.33
C CYS A 130 -19.90 1.77 4.92
N LYS A 131 -20.28 2.98 5.34
CA LYS A 131 -21.54 3.62 4.96
C LYS A 131 -21.52 4.27 3.59
N GLN A 132 -20.36 4.65 3.08
CA GLN A 132 -20.24 5.14 1.71
C GLN A 132 -20.47 3.95 0.76
N LYS A 133 -21.60 3.96 0.07
CA LYS A 133 -21.89 3.00 -1.00
C LYS A 133 -20.80 3.14 -2.06
N ILE A 134 -19.98 2.12 -2.17
CA ILE A 134 -19.08 1.96 -3.31
C ILE A 134 -19.98 1.45 -4.44
N ASP A 135 -20.47 2.36 -5.28
CA ASP A 135 -21.43 2.08 -6.36
C ASP A 135 -20.90 1.11 -7.45
N ASN A 136 -19.66 0.66 -7.34
CA ASN A 136 -19.03 -0.30 -8.24
C ASN A 136 -18.25 -1.40 -7.51
N LEU A 137 -18.95 -2.19 -6.70
CA LEU A 137 -18.38 -3.40 -6.07
C LEU A 137 -17.82 -4.42 -7.06
N SER A 138 -18.32 -4.46 -8.29
CA SER A 138 -17.80 -5.34 -9.35
C SER A 138 -16.35 -5.00 -9.74
N PHE A 139 -15.95 -3.74 -9.58
CA PHE A 139 -14.61 -3.27 -9.90
C PHE A 139 -13.59 -3.66 -8.81
N LEU A 140 -14.05 -3.73 -7.56
CA LEU A 140 -13.22 -4.12 -6.42
C LEU A 140 -13.03 -5.65 -6.30
N LYS A 141 -13.92 -6.46 -6.87
CA LYS A 141 -13.81 -7.92 -6.83
C LYS A 141 -12.55 -8.46 -7.51
N ASN A 142 -11.97 -7.69 -8.42
CA ASN A 142 -10.74 -8.09 -9.11
C ASN A 142 -9.47 -7.69 -8.34
N VAL A 143 -9.58 -6.77 -7.37
CA VAL A 143 -8.45 -6.24 -6.59
C VAL A 143 -8.48 -6.74 -5.15
N CYS A 144 -9.66 -6.90 -4.59
CA CYS A 144 -9.85 -7.49 -3.27
C CYS A 144 -10.16 -8.97 -3.45
N LYS A 145 -9.16 -9.82 -3.30
CA LYS A 145 -9.43 -11.21 -2.93
C LYS A 145 -9.89 -11.20 -1.48
N ILE A 146 -11.17 -10.95 -1.30
CA ILE A 146 -11.84 -11.12 -0.01
C ILE A 146 -12.11 -12.60 0.19
#